data_13820eed6da45e1c07438a4552e512af
#
_entry.id   13820eed6da45e1c07438a4552e512af
#
_cell.length_a   1.000
_cell.length_b   1.000
_cell.length_c   1.000
_cell.angle_alpha   90.00
_cell.angle_beta   90.00
_cell.angle_gamma   90.00
#
_symmetry.space_group_name_H-M   'P 1'
#
loop_
_entity.id
_entity.type
_entity.pdbx_description
1 polymer ?
#
loop_
_entity_poly.entity_id
_entity_poly.type
_entity_poly.pdbx_seq_one_letter_code
_entity_poly.pdbx_strand_id
1 'polypeptide(L)'
;GGESEYLTAEQIKLAFVDDSSINGMLKAQKSFLWPVMILLKRSNAAAVAFSYDRDAAMQAFSELDCMNPLYVTAPEDAYVKTTDTGFEVAPEVMGTTLDTEKAGQALADALDAGQSMLSLEDAGCYVNPKRYSDDAALLEEAKKKSALAKAYITYDFGDRKEVVNAPLIADW
;
A
#
# COMPACT_ATOMS: atom_id res chain seq x y z
N GLY A 1 7.53 9.40 2.53
CA GLY A 1 8.39 9.63 1.38
C GLY A 1 8.60 8.32 0.68
N GLY A 2 8.04 8.16 -0.50
CA GLY A 2 8.09 6.91 -1.22
C GLY A 2 9.47 6.68 -1.82
N GLU A 3 10.02 5.51 -1.58
CA GLU A 3 11.12 5.00 -2.37
C GLU A 3 10.60 4.58 -3.74
N SER A 4 11.41 4.70 -4.77
CA SER A 4 11.06 4.33 -6.13
C SER A 4 12.00 3.24 -6.61
N GLU A 5 11.42 2.18 -7.15
CA GLU A 5 12.14 1.07 -7.75
C GLU A 5 11.78 0.97 -9.24
N TYR A 6 12.59 0.30 -10.01
CA TYR A 6 12.46 0.28 -11.46
C TYR A 6 12.46 -1.15 -12.00
N LEU A 7 11.54 -1.41 -12.91
CA LEU A 7 11.58 -2.57 -13.78
C LEU A 7 12.13 -2.13 -15.14
N THR A 8 13.14 -2.83 -15.63
CA THR A 8 13.73 -2.53 -16.93
C THR A 8 12.94 -3.20 -18.06
N ALA A 9 12.98 -2.60 -19.24
CA ALA A 9 12.36 -3.18 -20.43
C ALA A 9 12.89 -4.60 -20.75
N GLU A 10 14.15 -4.87 -20.43
CA GLU A 10 14.76 -6.18 -20.60
C GLU A 10 14.18 -7.22 -19.65
N GLN A 11 13.99 -6.87 -18.36
CA GLN A 11 13.41 -7.77 -17.35
C GLN A 11 11.99 -8.18 -17.71
N ILE A 12 11.18 -7.26 -18.23
CA ILE A 12 9.80 -7.54 -18.64
C ILE A 12 9.68 -8.02 -20.10
N LYS A 13 10.83 -8.16 -20.79
CA LYS A 13 10.89 -8.53 -22.23
C LYS A 13 10.00 -7.64 -23.10
N LEU A 14 10.04 -6.34 -22.83
CA LEU A 14 9.25 -5.36 -23.59
C LEU A 14 9.70 -5.34 -25.05
N ALA A 15 8.77 -5.57 -25.95
CA ALA A 15 8.99 -5.54 -27.38
C ALA A 15 7.97 -4.64 -28.07
N PHE A 16 8.41 -3.88 -29.06
CA PHE A 16 7.48 -3.16 -29.92
C PHE A 16 6.83 -4.15 -30.89
N VAL A 17 5.51 -4.16 -30.91
CA VAL A 17 4.77 -4.87 -31.95
C VAL A 17 4.79 -3.96 -33.18
N ASP A 18 5.56 -4.36 -34.20
CA ASP A 18 5.56 -3.70 -35.50
C ASP A 18 4.21 -3.99 -36.18
N ASP A 19 3.22 -3.19 -35.84
CA ASP A 19 1.94 -3.27 -36.47
C ASP A 19 2.07 -2.62 -37.87
N SER A 20 1.73 -3.38 -38.91
CA SER A 20 1.60 -2.89 -40.29
C SER A 20 0.72 -1.65 -40.42
N SER A 21 0.00 -1.25 -39.34
CA SER A 21 -0.75 0.00 -39.22
C SER A 21 0.17 1.23 -39.31
N ILE A 22 1.39 1.19 -38.76
CA ILE A 22 2.37 2.30 -38.88
C ILE A 22 2.76 2.49 -40.33
N ASN A 23 3.06 1.40 -41.03
CA ASN A 23 3.35 1.43 -42.44
C ASN A 23 2.12 1.83 -43.29
N GLY A 24 0.92 1.43 -42.87
CA GLY A 24 -0.35 1.86 -43.45
C GLY A 24 -0.58 3.38 -43.28
N MET A 25 -0.31 3.91 -42.05
CA MET A 25 -0.44 5.34 -41.76
C MET A 25 0.59 6.17 -42.50
N LEU A 26 1.84 5.71 -42.61
CA LEU A 26 2.88 6.36 -43.40
C LEU A 26 2.52 6.41 -44.89
N LYS A 27 1.94 5.32 -45.44
CA LYS A 27 1.47 5.27 -46.83
C LYS A 27 0.21 6.11 -47.05
N ALA A 28 -0.67 6.23 -46.05
CA ALA A 28 -1.87 7.06 -46.12
C ALA A 28 -1.60 8.56 -45.92
N GLN A 29 -0.42 8.95 -45.41
CA GLN A 29 0.02 10.34 -45.35
C GLN A 29 0.32 10.85 -46.75
N LYS A 30 -0.68 11.46 -47.39
CA LYS A 30 -0.48 12.24 -48.61
C LYS A 30 0.29 13.50 -48.20
N SER A 31 1.59 13.55 -48.46
CA SER A 31 2.49 14.66 -48.12
C SER A 31 1.98 16.03 -48.64
N PHE A 32 1.11 16.05 -49.61
CA PHE A 32 0.47 17.25 -50.14
C PHE A 32 -0.59 17.88 -49.19
N LEU A 33 -1.20 17.11 -48.29
CA LEU A 33 -2.24 17.58 -47.40
C LEU A 33 -1.70 18.00 -45.99
N TRP A 34 -0.40 17.87 -45.77
CA TRP A 34 0.23 18.18 -44.50
C TRP A 34 -0.04 19.61 -43.95
N PRO A 35 0.00 20.69 -44.80
CA PRO A 35 -0.31 22.03 -44.30
C PRO A 35 -1.78 22.20 -43.83
N VAL A 36 -2.72 21.48 -44.47
CA VAL A 36 -4.14 21.50 -44.12
C VAL A 36 -4.40 20.76 -42.80
N MET A 37 -3.69 19.67 -42.58
CA MET A 37 -3.80 18.88 -41.36
C MET A 37 -3.29 19.66 -40.11
N ILE A 38 -2.25 20.47 -40.26
CA ILE A 38 -1.76 21.37 -39.21
C ILE A 38 -2.82 22.43 -38.85
N LEU A 39 -3.46 22.99 -39.86
CA LEU A 39 -4.48 24.02 -39.68
C LEU A 39 -5.73 23.50 -38.95
N LEU A 40 -6.06 22.21 -39.16
CA LEU A 40 -7.19 21.53 -38.54
C LEU A 40 -6.87 20.93 -37.15
N LYS A 41 -5.66 21.12 -36.63
CA LYS A 41 -5.19 20.56 -35.33
C LYS A 41 -5.54 19.08 -35.13
N ARG A 42 -5.56 18.28 -36.19
CA ARG A 42 -5.73 16.84 -36.12
C ARG A 42 -4.38 16.19 -35.88
N SER A 43 -4.12 15.81 -34.63
CA SER A 43 -3.01 14.92 -34.31
C SER A 43 -3.48 13.48 -34.49
N ASN A 44 -2.91 12.76 -35.43
CA ASN A 44 -3.04 11.30 -35.47
C ASN A 44 -2.02 10.75 -34.45
N ALA A 45 -2.45 10.46 -33.25
CA ALA A 45 -1.65 9.67 -32.31
C ALA A 45 -1.62 8.24 -32.86
N ALA A 46 -0.46 7.80 -33.38
CA ALA A 46 -0.22 6.38 -33.60
C ALA A 46 -0.17 5.72 -32.21
N ALA A 47 -1.11 4.83 -31.93
CA ALA A 47 -0.99 3.96 -30.77
C ALA A 47 0.17 3.00 -31.07
N VAL A 48 1.31 3.24 -30.43
CA VAL A 48 2.43 2.30 -30.50
C VAL A 48 2.02 1.10 -29.67
N ALA A 49 1.74 -0.01 -30.33
CA ALA A 49 1.48 -1.26 -29.63
C ALA A 49 2.81 -1.84 -29.15
N PHE A 50 2.88 -2.15 -27.88
CA PHE A 50 3.99 -2.91 -27.29
C PHE A 50 3.43 -4.18 -26.66
N SER A 51 4.26 -5.19 -26.57
CA SER A 51 3.98 -6.42 -25.86
C SER A 51 5.04 -6.63 -24.78
N TYR A 52 4.68 -7.27 -23.71
CA TYR A 52 5.58 -7.67 -22.64
C TYR A 52 5.27 -9.12 -22.21
N ASP A 53 6.23 -9.75 -21.56
CA ASP A 53 6.05 -11.07 -20.97
C ASP A 53 5.53 -10.89 -19.54
N ARG A 54 4.27 -11.27 -19.31
CA ARG A 54 3.59 -11.08 -18.02
C ARG A 54 4.28 -11.87 -16.90
N ASP A 55 4.71 -13.10 -17.20
CA ASP A 55 5.37 -13.94 -16.18
C ASP A 55 6.74 -13.37 -15.82
N ALA A 56 7.49 -12.89 -16.81
CA ALA A 56 8.76 -12.21 -16.56
C ALA A 56 8.57 -10.91 -15.76
N ALA A 57 7.52 -10.13 -16.04
CA ALA A 57 7.21 -8.93 -15.28
C ALA A 57 6.85 -9.25 -13.83
N MET A 58 6.03 -10.26 -13.58
CA MET A 58 5.68 -10.70 -12.23
C MET A 58 6.88 -11.25 -11.47
N GLN A 59 7.75 -11.99 -12.13
CA GLN A 59 9.00 -12.47 -11.53
C GLN A 59 9.90 -11.29 -11.15
N ALA A 60 10.18 -10.38 -12.08
CA ALA A 60 11.01 -9.22 -11.81
C ALA A 60 10.44 -8.34 -10.68
N PHE A 61 9.10 -8.18 -10.63
CA PHE A 61 8.42 -7.47 -9.55
C PHE A 61 8.63 -8.14 -8.19
N SER A 62 8.57 -9.48 -8.12
CA SER A 62 8.77 -10.23 -6.88
C SER A 62 10.21 -10.14 -6.33
N GLU A 63 11.17 -9.73 -7.15
CA GLU A 63 12.57 -9.53 -6.78
C GLU A 63 12.87 -8.12 -6.26
N LEU A 64 11.91 -7.20 -6.31
CA LEU A 64 12.07 -5.84 -5.80
C LEU A 64 12.14 -5.80 -4.27
N ASP A 65 12.80 -4.79 -3.72
CA ASP A 65 12.97 -4.61 -2.28
C ASP A 65 11.63 -4.41 -1.57
N CYS A 66 10.66 -3.77 -2.21
CA CYS A 66 9.30 -3.60 -1.68
C CYS A 66 8.54 -4.93 -1.48
N MET A 67 9.00 -6.02 -2.12
CA MET A 67 8.45 -7.37 -1.97
C MET A 67 9.26 -8.23 -0.99
N ASN A 68 10.43 -7.76 -0.56
CA ASN A 68 11.34 -8.53 0.29
C ASN A 68 10.94 -8.39 1.77
N PRO A 69 10.62 -9.50 2.47
CA PRO A 69 10.23 -9.47 3.89
C PRO A 69 11.26 -8.83 4.84
N LEU A 70 12.53 -8.72 4.42
CA LEU A 70 13.58 -8.10 5.22
C LEU A 70 13.51 -6.57 5.25
N TYR A 71 12.87 -5.97 4.27
CA TYR A 71 12.80 -4.51 4.10
C TYR A 71 11.39 -3.94 4.36
N VAL A 72 10.41 -4.81 4.57
CA VAL A 72 9.04 -4.39 4.84
C VAL A 72 8.68 -4.49 6.31
N THR A 73 7.85 -3.58 6.76
CA THR A 73 7.28 -3.57 8.11
C THR A 73 5.86 -4.08 8.05
N ALA A 74 5.52 -5.04 8.92
CA ALA A 74 4.15 -5.50 9.02
C ALA A 74 3.26 -4.41 9.65
N PRO A 75 1.99 -4.26 9.21
CA PRO A 75 1.04 -3.40 9.89
C PRO A 75 0.70 -3.95 11.27
N GLU A 76 0.54 -3.06 12.25
CA GLU A 76 0.09 -3.42 13.59
C GLU A 76 -1.19 -2.66 13.93
N ASP A 77 -2.13 -3.35 14.55
CA ASP A 77 -3.38 -2.77 14.98
C ASP A 77 -3.17 -1.87 16.21
N ALA A 78 -3.94 -0.78 16.30
CA ALA A 78 -4.03 -0.02 17.52
C ALA A 78 -4.60 -0.88 18.66
N TYR A 79 -4.08 -0.73 19.87
CA TYR A 79 -4.49 -1.50 21.03
C TYR A 79 -4.44 -0.67 22.32
N VAL A 80 -5.13 -1.15 23.35
CA VAL A 80 -5.08 -0.53 24.66
C VAL A 80 -3.87 -1.09 25.41
N LYS A 81 -2.91 -0.22 25.73
CA LYS A 81 -1.73 -0.55 26.54
C LYS A 81 -1.89 -0.05 27.98
N THR A 82 -1.30 -0.78 28.91
CA THR A 82 -1.17 -0.37 30.31
C THR A 82 0.01 0.59 30.45
N THR A 83 -0.18 1.63 31.25
CA THR A 83 0.87 2.59 31.65
C THR A 83 0.93 2.69 33.17
N ASP A 84 1.92 3.34 33.71
CA ASP A 84 2.06 3.55 35.15
C ASP A 84 0.87 4.32 35.77
N THR A 85 0.13 5.06 34.95
CA THR A 85 -0.98 5.91 35.35
C THR A 85 -2.35 5.42 34.96
N GLY A 86 -2.43 4.29 34.21
CA GLY A 86 -3.70 3.73 33.74
C GLY A 86 -3.58 3.03 32.39
N PHE A 87 -4.55 3.27 31.53
CA PHE A 87 -4.63 2.67 30.22
C PHE A 87 -4.71 3.75 29.14
N GLU A 88 -3.97 3.58 28.08
CA GLU A 88 -4.01 4.46 26.92
C GLU A 88 -4.03 3.67 25.62
N VAL A 89 -4.49 4.30 24.55
CA VAL A 89 -4.46 3.68 23.22
C VAL A 89 -3.07 3.85 22.63
N ALA A 90 -2.41 2.72 22.30
CA ALA A 90 -1.22 2.70 21.47
C ALA A 90 -1.66 2.85 20.01
N PRO A 91 -1.07 3.77 19.25
CA PRO A 91 -1.43 3.96 17.84
C PRO A 91 -1.05 2.74 17.01
N GLU A 92 -1.75 2.59 15.91
CA GLU A 92 -1.46 1.63 14.86
C GLU A 92 -0.12 1.94 14.17
N VAL A 93 0.46 0.90 13.58
CA VAL A 93 1.59 1.02 12.64
C VAL A 93 1.06 0.67 11.25
N MET A 94 1.12 1.62 10.32
CA MET A 94 0.62 1.41 8.95
C MET A 94 1.38 0.33 8.19
N GLY A 95 2.66 0.14 8.50
CA GLY A 95 3.48 -0.84 7.81
C GLY A 95 3.76 -0.50 6.34
N THR A 96 4.55 -1.34 5.71
CA THR A 96 4.91 -1.24 4.28
C THR A 96 4.72 -2.56 3.54
N THR A 97 4.05 -3.54 4.16
CA THR A 97 3.75 -4.83 3.56
C THR A 97 2.72 -4.66 2.44
N LEU A 98 3.03 -5.22 1.27
CA LEU A 98 2.14 -5.21 0.12
C LEU A 98 1.21 -6.44 0.11
N ASP A 99 -0.01 -6.23 -0.32
CA ASP A 99 -0.91 -7.28 -0.79
C ASP A 99 -0.41 -7.71 -2.18
N THR A 100 0.24 -8.86 -2.25
CA THR A 100 0.92 -9.34 -3.46
C THR A 100 -0.02 -9.55 -4.63
N GLU A 101 -1.27 -9.94 -4.36
CA GLU A 101 -2.27 -10.15 -5.40
C GLU A 101 -2.72 -8.82 -5.99
N LYS A 102 -3.05 -7.84 -5.15
CA LYS A 102 -3.43 -6.50 -5.60
C LYS A 102 -2.28 -5.79 -6.31
N ALA A 103 -1.07 -5.87 -5.75
CA ALA A 103 0.10 -5.23 -6.35
C ALA A 103 0.43 -5.83 -7.72
N GLY A 104 0.34 -7.16 -7.86
CA GLY A 104 0.53 -7.84 -9.13
C GLY A 104 -0.55 -7.47 -10.17
N GLN A 105 -1.81 -7.35 -9.76
CA GLN A 105 -2.87 -6.91 -10.65
C GLN A 105 -2.67 -5.45 -11.07
N ALA A 106 -2.33 -4.56 -10.14
CA ALA A 106 -2.06 -3.15 -10.44
C ALA A 106 -0.88 -2.99 -11.41
N LEU A 107 0.18 -3.80 -11.25
CA LEU A 107 1.30 -3.82 -12.19
C LEU A 107 0.85 -4.23 -13.59
N ALA A 108 0.06 -5.32 -13.71
CA ALA A 108 -0.43 -5.78 -14.99
C ALA A 108 -1.31 -4.72 -15.66
N ASP A 109 -2.24 -4.12 -14.92
CA ASP A 109 -3.13 -3.08 -15.43
C ASP A 109 -2.35 -1.84 -15.90
N ALA A 110 -1.31 -1.44 -15.15
CA ALA A 110 -0.44 -0.32 -15.53
C ALA A 110 0.36 -0.61 -16.81
N LEU A 111 0.92 -1.82 -16.92
CA LEU A 111 1.65 -2.25 -18.12
C LEU A 111 0.72 -2.34 -19.33
N ASP A 112 -0.47 -2.92 -19.18
CA ASP A 112 -1.46 -3.03 -20.24
C ASP A 112 -1.95 -1.66 -20.73
N ALA A 113 -2.02 -0.68 -19.81
CA ALA A 113 -2.33 0.72 -20.10
C ALA A 113 -1.15 1.53 -20.68
N GLY A 114 0.04 0.92 -20.77
CA GLY A 114 1.25 1.61 -21.23
C GLY A 114 1.76 2.69 -20.28
N GLN A 115 1.47 2.57 -19.00
CA GLN A 115 1.94 3.52 -18.01
C GLN A 115 3.41 3.25 -17.68
N SER A 116 4.19 4.31 -17.55
CA SER A 116 5.62 4.25 -17.19
C SER A 116 5.85 4.40 -15.68
N MET A 117 4.80 4.64 -14.90
CA MET A 117 4.85 4.82 -13.46
C MET A 117 3.59 4.24 -12.83
N LEU A 118 3.77 3.51 -11.74
CA LEU A 118 2.71 2.97 -10.90
C LEU A 118 2.95 3.41 -9.45
N SER A 119 1.96 4.05 -8.83
CA SER A 119 1.95 4.31 -7.39
C SER A 119 1.21 3.17 -6.69
N LEU A 120 1.94 2.35 -5.94
CA LEU A 120 1.35 1.25 -5.16
C LEU A 120 0.49 1.76 -4.00
N GLU A 121 0.78 2.98 -3.51
CA GLU A 121 -0.02 3.66 -2.50
C GLU A 121 -1.38 4.08 -3.07
N ASP A 122 -1.39 4.80 -4.20
CA ASP A 122 -2.63 5.24 -4.85
C ASP A 122 -3.48 4.07 -5.34
N ALA A 123 -2.83 2.97 -5.73
CA ALA A 123 -3.50 1.71 -6.10
C ALA A 123 -4.04 0.92 -4.89
N GLY A 124 -3.76 1.37 -3.66
CA GLY A 124 -4.24 0.71 -2.43
C GLY A 124 -3.66 -0.68 -2.22
N CYS A 125 -2.41 -0.89 -2.65
CA CYS A 125 -1.74 -2.19 -2.59
C CYS A 125 -1.16 -2.54 -1.21
N TYR A 126 -1.13 -1.60 -0.27
CA TYR A 126 -0.62 -1.87 1.07
C TYR A 126 -1.64 -2.58 1.95
N VAL A 127 -1.14 -3.48 2.80
CA VAL A 127 -1.95 -4.10 3.85
C VAL A 127 -2.11 -3.10 4.99
N ASN A 128 -3.35 -2.77 5.31
CA ASN A 128 -3.66 -1.81 6.37
C ASN A 128 -3.97 -2.51 7.70
N PRO A 129 -3.71 -1.85 8.84
CA PRO A 129 -4.22 -2.26 10.14
C PRO A 129 -5.74 -2.43 10.12
N LYS A 130 -6.25 -3.30 10.96
CA LYS A 130 -7.71 -3.55 11.10
C LYS A 130 -8.35 -2.62 12.13
N ARG A 131 -7.55 -2.12 13.09
CA ARG A 131 -7.99 -1.23 14.16
C ARG A 131 -7.10 0.01 14.18
N TYR A 132 -7.74 1.15 14.26
CA TYR A 132 -7.09 2.46 14.29
C TYR A 132 -7.24 3.11 15.65
N SER A 133 -6.36 4.03 15.98
CA SER A 133 -6.33 4.74 17.27
C SER A 133 -7.57 5.62 17.51
N ASP A 134 -8.29 5.99 16.46
CA ASP A 134 -9.56 6.73 16.51
C ASP A 134 -10.81 5.82 16.58
N ASP A 135 -10.64 4.50 16.63
CA ASP A 135 -11.74 3.55 16.77
C ASP A 135 -12.51 3.80 18.07
N ALA A 136 -13.79 4.13 17.95
CA ALA A 136 -14.67 4.45 19.07
C ALA A 136 -14.75 3.32 20.10
N ALA A 137 -14.75 2.07 19.65
CA ALA A 137 -14.79 0.90 20.54
C ALA A 137 -13.50 0.79 21.36
N LEU A 138 -12.35 1.07 20.74
CA LEU A 138 -11.06 1.04 21.38
C LEU A 138 -10.92 2.17 22.42
N LEU A 139 -11.38 3.36 22.07
CA LEU A 139 -11.39 4.52 22.97
C LEU A 139 -12.30 4.28 24.20
N GLU A 140 -13.47 3.70 23.98
CA GLU A 140 -14.38 3.33 25.08
C GLU A 140 -13.82 2.20 25.96
N GLU A 141 -13.13 1.23 25.37
CA GLU A 141 -12.41 0.19 26.11
C GLU A 141 -11.32 0.83 27.02
N ALA A 142 -10.49 1.72 26.46
CA ALA A 142 -9.46 2.41 27.21
C ALA A 142 -10.05 3.24 28.37
N LYS A 143 -11.16 3.96 28.13
CA LYS A 143 -11.87 4.71 29.17
C LYS A 143 -12.41 3.83 30.28
N LYS A 144 -13.06 2.70 29.92
CA LYS A 144 -13.60 1.74 30.91
C LYS A 144 -12.48 1.14 31.75
N LYS A 145 -11.40 0.69 31.13
CA LYS A 145 -10.23 0.16 31.84
C LYS A 145 -9.58 1.22 32.72
N SER A 146 -9.42 2.46 32.24
CA SER A 146 -8.90 3.56 33.03
C SER A 146 -9.80 3.96 34.22
N ALA A 147 -11.11 3.82 34.08
CA ALA A 147 -12.04 4.04 35.18
C ALA A 147 -11.87 2.97 36.28
N LEU A 148 -11.69 1.71 35.90
CA LEU A 148 -11.42 0.60 36.81
C LEU A 148 -10.04 0.74 37.47
N ALA A 149 -9.03 1.20 36.74
CA ALA A 149 -7.68 1.41 37.25
C ALA A 149 -7.57 2.51 38.31
N LYS A 150 -8.56 3.39 38.41
CA LYS A 150 -8.67 4.35 39.52
C LYS A 150 -9.09 3.71 40.83
N ALA A 151 -9.58 2.48 40.80
CA ALA A 151 -9.90 1.75 42.01
C ALA A 151 -8.58 1.41 42.75
N TYR A 152 -8.46 1.88 43.97
CA TYR A 152 -7.38 1.55 44.88
C TYR A 152 -8.04 0.97 46.14
N ILE A 153 -8.00 -0.35 46.25
CA ILE A 153 -8.65 -1.05 47.37
C ILE A 153 -7.56 -1.72 48.18
N THR A 154 -7.47 -1.39 49.44
CA THR A 154 -6.58 -2.06 50.37
C THR A 154 -7.39 -3.04 51.21
N TYR A 155 -7.05 -4.30 51.15
CA TYR A 155 -7.55 -5.33 52.04
C TYR A 155 -6.56 -5.44 53.23
N ASP A 156 -7.03 -5.20 54.45
CA ASP A 156 -6.24 -5.31 55.66
C ASP A 156 -6.64 -6.60 56.39
N PHE A 157 -5.71 -7.53 56.44
CA PHE A 157 -5.89 -8.82 57.12
C PHE A 157 -5.29 -8.83 58.56
N GLY A 158 -4.83 -7.66 59.04
CA GLY A 158 -4.21 -7.51 60.33
C GLY A 158 -2.71 -7.78 60.32
N ASP A 159 -2.28 -8.91 59.87
CA ASP A 159 -0.89 -9.33 59.73
C ASP A 159 -0.28 -8.97 58.34
N ARG A 160 -1.12 -8.74 57.35
CA ARG A 160 -0.71 -8.33 56.01
C ARG A 160 -1.77 -7.45 55.34
N LYS A 161 -1.32 -6.68 54.36
CA LYS A 161 -2.18 -5.84 53.51
C LYS A 161 -2.01 -6.26 52.06
N GLU A 162 -3.13 -6.42 51.36
CA GLU A 162 -3.16 -6.66 49.95
C GLU A 162 -3.77 -5.44 49.23
N VAL A 163 -3.18 -5.04 48.10
CA VAL A 163 -3.62 -3.86 47.38
C VAL A 163 -4.07 -4.28 45.97
N VAL A 164 -5.33 -4.00 45.67
CA VAL A 164 -5.86 -4.09 44.30
C VAL A 164 -5.68 -2.72 43.67
N ASN A 165 -4.83 -2.65 42.66
CA ASN A 165 -4.49 -1.43 41.92
C ASN A 165 -4.47 -1.66 40.43
N ALA A 166 -4.17 -0.62 39.62
CA ALA A 166 -4.17 -0.67 38.19
C ALA A 166 -3.33 -1.82 37.57
N PRO A 167 -2.08 -2.09 38.02
CA PRO A 167 -1.31 -3.21 37.52
C PRO A 167 -1.97 -4.58 37.74
N LEU A 168 -2.52 -4.80 38.92
CA LEU A 168 -3.22 -6.07 39.23
C LEU A 168 -4.51 -6.23 38.44
N ILE A 169 -5.24 -5.13 38.20
CA ILE A 169 -6.46 -5.14 37.39
C ILE A 169 -6.15 -5.39 35.90
N ALA A 170 -4.98 -4.96 35.44
CA ALA A 170 -4.56 -5.17 34.05
C ALA A 170 -4.29 -6.64 33.71
N ASP A 171 -3.95 -7.46 34.70
CA ASP A 171 -3.69 -8.89 34.54
C ASP A 171 -4.96 -9.74 34.51
N TRP A 172 -6.13 -9.13 34.78
CA TRP A 172 -7.45 -9.79 34.76
C TRP A 172 -8.16 -9.59 33.42
#